data_dca8a42e1e123994e4e7b95e76dfca3a
#
_entry.id   dca8a42e1e123994e4e7b95e76dfca3a
#
_cell.length_a   1.000
_cell.length_b   1.000
_cell.length_c   1.000
_cell.angle_alpha   90.00
_cell.angle_beta   90.00
_cell.angle_gamma   90.00
#
_symmetry.space_group_name_H-M   'P 1'
#
loop_
_entity.id
_entity.type
_entity.pdbx_description
1 polymer ?
#
loop_
_entity_poly.entity_id
_entity_poly.type
_entity_poly.pdbx_seq_one_letter_code
_entity_poly.pdbx_strand_id
1 'polypeptide(L)'
;MQVFLTVGSQMPFDRLTKTVARWSAQRPAVAVTAQIGASSLNPASLWPMHCRSTLGPHDYERQCRQAHLMVAHAGMGSILTALELDRPLVVLPRRGHLRETRNDHQLHTALQLLAQQAREAAGFDASSQPLPSVQVVLDETRLPEVLDRMCMALLARDTPNAPRAMQSPAATPAGESRPARAALVQHLRALIDSIRPA
;
A
#
# COMPACT_ATOMS: atom_id res chain seq x y z
N MET A 1 13.52 -0.69 9.29
CA MET A 1 12.50 -1.00 8.29
C MET A 1 12.13 0.27 7.55
N GLN A 2 11.93 0.23 6.21
CA GLN A 2 11.56 1.40 5.41
C GLN A 2 10.10 1.30 4.95
N VAL A 3 9.33 2.36 5.18
CA VAL A 3 7.94 2.49 4.73
C VAL A 3 7.86 3.68 3.77
N PHE A 4 7.19 3.49 2.63
CA PHE A 4 6.93 4.57 1.68
C PHE A 4 5.45 4.89 1.66
N LEU A 5 5.10 6.12 2.05
CA LEU A 5 3.75 6.68 1.97
C LEU A 5 3.59 7.48 0.69
N THR A 6 2.55 7.23 -0.09
CA THR A 6 2.19 8.08 -1.23
C THR A 6 0.70 8.39 -1.27
N VAL A 7 0.38 9.65 -1.40
CA VAL A 7 -1.00 10.11 -1.59
C VAL A 7 -1.33 10.39 -3.07
N GLY A 8 -0.40 10.08 -3.98
CA GLY A 8 -0.51 10.48 -5.39
C GLY A 8 -0.12 11.94 -5.61
N SER A 9 -0.29 12.43 -6.85
CA SER A 9 0.18 13.75 -7.27
C SER A 9 -0.89 14.84 -7.32
N GLN A 10 -2.18 14.46 -7.36
CA GLN A 10 -3.25 15.40 -7.71
C GLN A 10 -3.86 16.14 -6.50
N MET A 11 -4.13 15.44 -5.42
CA MET A 11 -4.84 16.02 -4.27
C MET A 11 -4.17 15.61 -2.97
N PRO A 12 -4.16 16.46 -1.93
CA PRO A 12 -3.70 16.10 -0.61
C PRO A 12 -4.58 15.00 -0.01
N PHE A 13 -4.02 14.22 0.92
CA PHE A 13 -4.76 13.23 1.67
C PHE A 13 -4.34 13.27 3.15
N ASP A 14 -4.71 14.37 3.78
CA ASP A 14 -4.24 14.72 5.12
C ASP A 14 -4.65 13.71 6.19
N ARG A 15 -5.82 13.07 6.05
CA ARG A 15 -6.28 12.01 6.94
C ARG A 15 -5.30 10.85 6.97
N LEU A 16 -4.89 10.34 5.81
CA LEU A 16 -3.89 9.28 5.70
C LEU A 16 -2.53 9.76 6.23
N THR A 17 -2.08 10.93 5.79
CA THR A 17 -0.78 11.51 6.17
C THR A 17 -0.66 11.68 7.69
N LYS A 18 -1.65 12.28 8.35
CA LYS A 18 -1.68 12.47 9.80
C LYS A 18 -1.68 11.15 10.57
N THR A 19 -2.43 10.15 10.07
CA THR A 19 -2.52 8.85 10.73
C THR A 19 -1.18 8.12 10.69
N VAL A 20 -0.50 8.12 9.53
CA VAL A 20 0.83 7.51 9.39
C VAL A 20 1.88 8.28 10.20
N ALA A 21 1.81 9.61 10.25
CA ALA A 21 2.73 10.42 11.06
C ALA A 21 2.63 10.08 12.56
N ARG A 22 1.41 10.02 13.12
CA ARG A 22 1.19 9.64 14.52
C ARG A 22 1.68 8.21 14.80
N TRP A 23 1.43 7.30 13.87
CA TRP A 23 1.87 5.92 13.99
C TRP A 23 3.41 5.82 13.98
N SER A 24 4.08 6.50 13.06
CA SER A 24 5.55 6.46 12.92
C SER A 24 6.27 7.11 14.12
N ALA A 25 5.69 8.15 14.72
CA ALA A 25 6.25 8.82 15.89
C ALA A 25 6.41 7.89 17.11
N GLN A 26 5.63 6.82 17.17
CA GLN A 26 5.71 5.82 18.24
C GLN A 26 6.62 4.63 17.87
N ARG A 27 7.26 4.67 16.69
CA ARG A 27 8.03 3.53 16.14
C ARG A 27 9.38 3.98 15.55
N PRO A 28 10.34 4.33 16.39
CA PRO A 28 11.62 4.90 15.93
C PRO A 28 12.44 3.94 15.05
N ALA A 29 12.17 2.65 15.10
CA ALA A 29 12.80 1.65 14.23
C ALA A 29 12.22 1.63 12.79
N VAL A 30 11.15 2.40 12.53
CA VAL A 30 10.52 2.50 11.21
C VAL A 30 10.82 3.86 10.61
N ALA A 31 11.59 3.88 9.52
CA ALA A 31 11.81 5.09 8.73
C ALA A 31 10.69 5.25 7.69
N VAL A 32 10.02 6.40 7.71
CA VAL A 32 8.95 6.71 6.76
C VAL A 32 9.37 7.84 5.83
N THR A 33 9.39 7.55 4.53
CA THR A 33 9.46 8.57 3.48
C THR A 33 8.07 8.77 2.89
N ALA A 34 7.66 10.03 2.70
CA ALA A 34 6.30 10.35 2.30
C ALA A 34 6.24 11.34 1.13
N GLN A 35 5.44 10.99 0.11
CA GLN A 35 4.95 11.93 -0.90
C GLN A 35 3.53 12.36 -0.52
N ILE A 36 3.36 13.60 -0.08
CA ILE A 36 2.12 14.09 0.55
C ILE A 36 1.26 14.99 -0.37
N GLY A 37 1.67 15.18 -1.63
CA GLY A 37 0.97 16.05 -2.57
C GLY A 37 0.99 17.52 -2.14
N ALA A 38 -0.04 18.26 -2.55
CA ALA A 38 -0.23 19.66 -2.18
C ALA A 38 -0.87 19.82 -0.79
N SER A 39 -0.39 19.04 0.19
CA SER A 39 -0.86 19.13 1.58
C SER A 39 -0.47 20.47 2.20
N SER A 40 -1.39 21.06 2.98
CA SER A 40 -1.16 22.26 3.77
C SER A 40 -0.64 21.97 5.19
N LEU A 41 -0.39 20.68 5.50
CA LEU A 41 0.12 20.30 6.81
C LEU A 41 1.52 20.86 7.05
N ASN A 42 1.74 21.37 8.26
CA ASN A 42 3.07 21.81 8.69
C ASN A 42 4.03 20.59 8.72
N PRO A 43 5.14 20.61 7.96
CA PRO A 43 6.10 19.51 7.97
C PRO A 43 6.62 19.15 9.37
N ALA A 44 6.75 20.12 10.28
CA ALA A 44 7.18 19.87 11.66
C ALA A 44 6.19 18.99 12.43
N SER A 45 4.89 19.05 12.11
CA SER A 45 3.86 18.18 12.71
C SER A 45 3.87 16.75 12.18
N LEU A 46 4.64 16.50 11.13
CA LEU A 46 4.76 15.20 10.48
C LEU A 46 6.05 14.45 10.87
N TRP A 47 6.86 15.05 11.76
CA TRP A 47 8.02 14.36 12.32
C TRP A 47 7.61 13.02 12.96
N PRO A 48 8.38 11.91 12.79
CA PRO A 48 9.71 11.82 12.16
C PRO A 48 9.71 11.46 10.66
N MET A 49 8.61 11.64 9.93
CA MET A 49 8.56 11.32 8.50
C MET A 49 9.38 12.29 7.65
N HIS A 50 10.06 11.76 6.64
CA HIS A 50 10.70 12.55 5.59
C HIS A 50 9.69 12.87 4.48
N CYS A 51 9.09 14.08 4.54
CA CYS A 51 8.03 14.48 3.62
C CYS A 51 8.55 15.25 2.41
N ARG A 52 7.98 14.96 1.24
CA ARG A 52 8.10 15.71 -0.01
C ARG A 52 6.71 15.96 -0.57
N SER A 53 6.48 17.12 -1.17
CA SER A 53 5.22 17.38 -1.85
C SER A 53 5.06 16.48 -3.07
N THR A 54 6.08 16.41 -3.91
CA THR A 54 6.12 15.58 -5.12
C THR A 54 7.49 14.93 -5.28
N LEU A 55 7.53 13.79 -5.95
CA LEU A 55 8.73 13.11 -6.40
C LEU A 55 8.71 13.02 -7.91
N GLY A 56 9.86 13.19 -8.55
CA GLY A 56 10.01 12.87 -9.97
C GLY A 56 9.84 11.36 -10.21
N PRO A 57 9.57 10.91 -11.45
CA PRO A 57 9.29 9.50 -11.75
C PRO A 57 10.39 8.55 -11.26
N HIS A 58 11.65 8.91 -11.50
CA HIS A 58 12.80 8.10 -11.06
C HIS A 58 12.92 8.00 -9.53
N ASP A 59 12.71 9.11 -8.82
CA ASP A 59 12.77 9.12 -7.36
C ASP A 59 11.58 8.37 -6.75
N TYR A 60 10.40 8.50 -7.35
CA TYR A 60 9.21 7.74 -6.96
C TYR A 60 9.45 6.23 -7.08
N GLU A 61 9.93 5.79 -8.25
CA GLU A 61 10.24 4.38 -8.49
C GLU A 61 11.31 3.85 -7.52
N ARG A 62 12.36 4.65 -7.28
CA ARG A 62 13.40 4.30 -6.30
C ARG A 62 12.81 4.11 -4.90
N GLN A 63 11.94 5.01 -4.43
CA GLN A 63 11.28 4.87 -3.12
C GLN A 63 10.40 3.62 -3.08
N CYS A 64 9.63 3.34 -4.13
CA CYS A 64 8.83 2.13 -4.22
C CYS A 64 9.70 0.86 -4.13
N ARG A 65 10.83 0.82 -4.84
CA ARG A 65 11.75 -0.33 -4.81
C ARG A 65 12.44 -0.54 -3.48
N GLN A 66 12.78 0.54 -2.77
CA GLN A 66 13.47 0.50 -1.48
C GLN A 66 12.51 0.21 -0.31
N ALA A 67 11.23 0.46 -0.48
CA ALA A 67 10.26 0.24 0.57
C ALA A 67 10.08 -1.25 0.88
N HIS A 68 10.07 -1.60 2.18
CA HIS A 68 9.64 -2.91 2.66
C HIS A 68 8.11 -3.00 2.70
N LEU A 69 7.45 -1.86 2.90
CA LEU A 69 5.99 -1.70 2.91
C LEU A 69 5.62 -0.38 2.26
N MET A 70 4.66 -0.41 1.35
CA MET A 70 4.03 0.79 0.79
C MET A 70 2.71 1.07 1.51
N VAL A 71 2.42 2.35 1.69
CA VAL A 71 1.12 2.84 2.20
C VAL A 71 0.60 3.86 1.19
N ALA A 72 -0.63 3.71 0.72
CA ALA A 72 -1.14 4.60 -0.31
C ALA A 72 -2.65 4.84 -0.22
N HIS A 73 -3.12 5.84 -0.97
CA HIS A 73 -4.52 5.94 -1.34
C HIS A 73 -4.90 4.78 -2.28
N ALA A 74 -6.19 4.44 -2.39
CA ALA A 74 -6.66 3.37 -3.27
C ALA A 74 -6.69 3.81 -4.75
N GLY A 75 -5.59 4.37 -5.24
CA GLY A 75 -5.40 4.76 -6.64
C GLY A 75 -4.74 3.66 -7.45
N MET A 76 -5.28 3.38 -8.64
CA MET A 76 -4.83 2.28 -9.51
C MET A 76 -3.34 2.33 -9.80
N GLY A 77 -2.76 3.53 -10.05
CA GLY A 77 -1.32 3.66 -10.31
C GLY A 77 -0.46 3.14 -9.16
N SER A 78 -0.78 3.52 -7.91
CA SER A 78 -0.05 3.05 -6.73
C SER A 78 -0.20 1.54 -6.50
N ILE A 79 -1.40 1.01 -6.75
CA ILE A 79 -1.69 -0.43 -6.61
C ILE A 79 -0.91 -1.23 -7.65
N LEU A 80 -0.96 -0.83 -8.92
CA LEU A 80 -0.22 -1.51 -10.00
C LEU A 80 1.29 -1.44 -9.76
N THR A 81 1.83 -0.27 -9.42
CA THR A 81 3.26 -0.13 -9.10
C THR A 81 3.69 -1.08 -7.98
N ALA A 82 2.92 -1.16 -6.90
CA ALA A 82 3.23 -2.06 -5.79
C ALA A 82 3.21 -3.53 -6.22
N LEU A 83 2.22 -3.92 -7.02
CA LEU A 83 2.11 -5.29 -7.55
C LEU A 83 3.24 -5.61 -8.54
N GLU A 84 3.58 -4.72 -9.44
CA GLU A 84 4.67 -4.90 -10.41
C GLU A 84 6.03 -5.03 -9.74
N LEU A 85 6.26 -4.26 -8.68
CA LEU A 85 7.51 -4.28 -7.91
C LEU A 85 7.56 -5.34 -6.80
N ASP A 86 6.50 -6.14 -6.65
CA ASP A 86 6.34 -7.12 -5.56
C ASP A 86 6.50 -6.50 -4.17
N ARG A 87 5.86 -5.36 -3.97
CA ARG A 87 5.87 -4.67 -2.69
C ARG A 87 4.54 -4.83 -1.96
N PRO A 88 4.56 -5.26 -0.70
CA PRO A 88 3.37 -5.23 0.14
C PRO A 88 2.81 -3.81 0.21
N LEU A 89 1.50 -3.68 0.07
CA LEU A 89 0.81 -2.40 0.03
C LEU A 89 -0.36 -2.38 0.99
N VAL A 90 -0.46 -1.32 1.80
CA VAL A 90 -1.66 -1.00 2.57
C VAL A 90 -2.35 0.18 1.90
N VAL A 91 -3.63 0.05 1.59
CA VAL A 91 -4.43 1.12 0.96
C VAL A 91 -5.55 1.61 1.87
N LEU A 92 -5.71 2.93 1.91
CA LEU A 92 -6.85 3.63 2.50
C LEU A 92 -7.56 4.40 1.38
N PRO A 93 -8.87 4.16 1.11
CA PRO A 93 -9.57 4.90 0.07
C PRO A 93 -9.89 6.33 0.51
N ARG A 94 -9.80 7.26 -0.43
CA ARG A 94 -10.33 8.62 -0.29
C ARG A 94 -11.85 8.56 -0.28
N ARG A 95 -12.49 9.51 0.39
CA ARG A 95 -13.94 9.61 0.52
C ARG A 95 -14.45 10.92 -0.04
N GLY A 96 -15.45 10.86 -0.93
CA GLY A 96 -16.07 12.03 -1.56
C GLY A 96 -16.73 12.96 -0.55
N HIS A 97 -17.46 12.42 0.44
CA HIS A 97 -18.12 13.20 1.47
C HIS A 97 -17.14 13.97 2.39
N LEU A 98 -15.87 13.52 2.47
CA LEU A 98 -14.79 14.22 3.18
C LEU A 98 -14.04 15.22 2.28
N ARG A 99 -14.50 15.43 1.04
CA ARG A 99 -13.86 16.27 0.02
C ARG A 99 -12.41 15.91 -0.30
N GLU A 100 -12.04 14.63 -0.11
CA GLU A 100 -10.69 14.09 -0.38
C GLU A 100 -10.54 13.73 -1.87
N THR A 101 -11.66 13.60 -2.57
CA THR A 101 -11.76 13.25 -3.99
C THR A 101 -13.06 13.79 -4.57
N ARG A 102 -13.16 13.84 -5.89
CA ARG A 102 -14.37 14.31 -6.60
C ARG A 102 -15.51 13.28 -6.59
N ASN A 103 -15.20 12.00 -6.40
CA ASN A 103 -16.14 10.89 -6.44
C ASN A 103 -15.61 9.69 -5.63
N ASP A 104 -16.45 8.68 -5.42
CA ASP A 104 -16.13 7.52 -4.60
C ASP A 104 -15.50 6.33 -5.36
N HIS A 105 -14.87 6.57 -6.53
CA HIS A 105 -14.20 5.49 -7.30
C HIS A 105 -13.16 4.74 -6.47
N GLN A 106 -12.40 5.43 -5.61
CA GLN A 106 -11.42 4.76 -4.75
C GLN A 106 -12.06 3.85 -3.71
N LEU A 107 -13.23 4.23 -3.18
CA LEU A 107 -13.99 3.36 -2.29
C LEU A 107 -14.49 2.12 -3.05
N HIS A 108 -15.01 2.28 -4.27
CA HIS A 108 -15.41 1.14 -5.11
C HIS A 108 -14.22 0.21 -5.41
N THR A 109 -13.06 0.76 -5.81
CA THR A 109 -11.84 -0.01 -6.02
C THR A 109 -11.45 -0.81 -4.77
N ALA A 110 -11.48 -0.17 -3.59
CA ALA A 110 -11.15 -0.82 -2.32
C ALA A 110 -12.14 -1.96 -2.00
N LEU A 111 -13.44 -1.76 -2.21
CA LEU A 111 -14.45 -2.80 -1.97
C LEU A 111 -14.31 -3.98 -2.94
N GLN A 112 -13.96 -3.72 -4.21
CA GLN A 112 -13.70 -4.78 -5.18
C GLN A 112 -12.46 -5.61 -4.79
N LEU A 113 -11.38 -4.97 -4.35
CA LEU A 113 -10.19 -5.66 -3.85
C LEU A 113 -10.52 -6.53 -2.64
N LEU A 114 -11.31 -6.03 -1.69
CA LEU A 114 -11.76 -6.81 -0.53
C LEU A 114 -12.59 -8.01 -0.94
N ALA A 115 -13.53 -7.84 -1.87
CA ALA A 115 -14.36 -8.93 -2.37
C ALA A 115 -13.53 -10.02 -3.07
N GLN A 116 -12.50 -9.62 -3.81
CA GLN A 116 -11.57 -10.55 -4.45
C GLN A 116 -10.73 -11.30 -3.42
N GLN A 117 -10.17 -10.60 -2.43
CA GLN A 117 -9.39 -11.21 -1.34
C GLN A 117 -10.23 -12.23 -0.55
N ALA A 118 -11.50 -11.91 -0.28
CA ALA A 118 -12.42 -12.83 0.39
C ALA A 118 -12.68 -14.10 -0.43
N ARG A 119 -12.78 -14.01 -1.76
CA ARG A 119 -12.94 -15.18 -2.64
C ARG A 119 -11.68 -16.05 -2.68
N GLU A 120 -10.51 -15.42 -2.73
CA GLU A 120 -9.22 -16.12 -2.70
C GLU A 120 -9.02 -16.82 -1.35
N ALA A 121 -9.42 -16.17 -0.24
CA ALA A 121 -9.33 -16.70 1.11
C ALA A 121 -10.26 -17.92 1.35
N ALA A 122 -11.40 -17.98 0.70
CA ALA A 122 -12.37 -19.07 0.86
C ALA A 122 -11.83 -20.44 0.39
N GLY A 123 -10.74 -20.47 -0.37
CA GLY A 123 -10.07 -21.69 -0.82
C GLY A 123 -8.89 -22.15 0.04
N PHE A 124 -8.53 -21.44 1.13
CA PHE A 124 -7.37 -21.74 1.94
C PHE A 124 -7.70 -21.88 3.42
N ASP A 125 -6.95 -22.74 4.13
CA ASP A 125 -6.99 -22.81 5.60
C ASP A 125 -6.44 -21.48 6.19
N ALA A 126 -7.14 -20.93 7.19
CA ALA A 126 -6.83 -19.63 7.80
C ALA A 126 -5.41 -19.58 8.43
N SER A 127 -4.83 -20.72 8.77
CA SER A 127 -3.48 -20.83 9.37
C SER A 127 -2.34 -20.75 8.35
N SER A 128 -2.63 -20.94 7.06
CA SER A 128 -1.62 -21.02 5.99
C SER A 128 -1.68 -19.86 4.98
N GLN A 129 -2.50 -18.83 5.24
CA GLN A 129 -2.64 -17.71 4.32
C GLN A 129 -1.37 -16.85 4.26
N PRO A 130 -0.77 -16.68 3.07
CA PRO A 130 0.30 -15.70 2.90
C PRO A 130 -0.25 -14.29 3.10
N LEU A 131 0.58 -13.36 3.56
CA LEU A 131 0.21 -11.95 3.61
C LEU A 131 -0.28 -11.49 2.24
N PRO A 132 -1.45 -10.84 2.15
CA PRO A 132 -1.95 -10.33 0.89
C PRO A 132 -0.98 -9.27 0.35
N SER A 133 -0.75 -9.28 -0.96
CA SER A 133 0.10 -8.27 -1.62
C SER A 133 -0.47 -6.85 -1.44
N VAL A 134 -1.79 -6.74 -1.34
CA VAL A 134 -2.51 -5.49 -1.07
C VAL A 134 -3.43 -5.70 0.12
N GLN A 135 -3.25 -4.94 1.18
CA GLN A 135 -4.15 -4.93 2.34
C GLN A 135 -5.03 -3.69 2.29
N VAL A 136 -6.33 -3.88 2.29
CA VAL A 136 -7.30 -2.77 2.26
C VAL A 136 -7.73 -2.43 3.68
N VAL A 137 -7.72 -1.13 3.99
CA VAL A 137 -8.23 -0.55 5.24
C VAL A 137 -9.29 0.49 4.87
N LEU A 138 -10.52 0.32 5.33
CA LEU A 138 -11.60 1.27 5.02
C LEU A 138 -11.69 2.41 6.03
N ASP A 139 -11.20 2.20 7.26
CA ASP A 139 -11.26 3.15 8.36
C ASP A 139 -9.85 3.45 8.88
N GLU A 140 -9.49 4.73 8.90
CA GLU A 140 -8.17 5.19 9.35
C GLU A 140 -7.86 4.84 10.81
N THR A 141 -8.86 4.63 11.65
CA THR A 141 -8.66 4.25 13.05
C THR A 141 -8.04 2.87 13.19
N ARG A 142 -8.27 1.99 12.21
CA ARG A 142 -7.69 0.64 12.13
C ARG A 142 -6.33 0.59 11.43
N LEU A 143 -5.93 1.69 10.77
CA LEU A 143 -4.70 1.72 10.00
C LEU A 143 -3.45 1.43 10.85
N PRO A 144 -3.28 2.00 12.06
CA PRO A 144 -2.11 1.72 12.91
C PRO A 144 -1.95 0.22 13.24
N GLU A 145 -3.04 -0.46 13.61
CA GLU A 145 -3.05 -1.89 13.91
C GLU A 145 -2.63 -2.72 12.69
N VAL A 146 -3.16 -2.37 11.51
CA VAL A 146 -2.83 -3.06 10.26
C VAL A 146 -1.36 -2.85 9.89
N LEU A 147 -0.84 -1.63 10.05
CA LEU A 147 0.57 -1.33 9.80
C LEU A 147 1.48 -2.13 10.72
N ASP A 148 1.15 -2.23 12.01
CA ASP A 148 1.92 -3.03 12.97
C ASP A 148 1.96 -4.49 12.57
N ARG A 149 0.80 -5.08 12.28
CA ARG A 149 0.71 -6.46 11.84
C ARG A 149 1.53 -6.72 10.56
N MET A 150 1.44 -5.83 9.57
CA MET A 150 2.22 -5.95 8.33
C MET A 150 3.73 -5.83 8.59
N CYS A 151 4.15 -4.86 9.42
CA CYS A 151 5.55 -4.70 9.78
C CYS A 151 6.10 -5.92 10.51
N MET A 152 5.38 -6.44 11.50
CA MET A 152 5.79 -7.64 12.24
C MET A 152 5.92 -8.85 11.33
N ALA A 153 4.97 -9.06 10.45
CA ALA A 153 5.00 -10.19 9.52
C ALA A 153 6.14 -10.08 8.48
N LEU A 154 6.48 -8.86 8.04
CA LEU A 154 7.61 -8.63 7.15
C LEU A 154 8.95 -8.87 7.86
N LEU A 155 9.10 -8.38 9.09
CA LEU A 155 10.30 -8.63 9.90
C LEU A 155 10.50 -10.13 10.19
N ALA A 156 9.41 -10.85 10.46
CA ALA A 156 9.48 -12.31 10.68
C ALA A 156 9.95 -13.08 9.42
N ARG A 157 9.67 -12.58 8.22
CA ARG A 157 10.14 -13.18 6.95
C ARG A 157 11.63 -13.01 6.72
N ASP A 158 12.19 -11.88 7.18
CA ASP A 158 13.59 -11.52 6.98
C ASP A 158 14.51 -12.17 8.04
N THR A 159 13.96 -12.87 9.04
CA THR A 159 14.75 -13.61 10.03
C THR A 159 15.21 -14.94 9.44
N PRO A 160 16.52 -15.29 9.54
CA PRO A 160 17.09 -16.50 8.90
C PRO A 160 16.54 -17.83 9.43
N ASN A 161 15.71 -17.80 10.48
CA ASN A 161 15.10 -18.97 11.10
C ASN A 161 13.56 -19.02 10.97
N ALA A 162 12.98 -18.24 10.06
CA ALA A 162 11.54 -18.26 9.83
C ALA A 162 11.09 -19.61 9.26
N PRO A 163 9.93 -20.17 9.68
CA PRO A 163 9.36 -21.39 9.10
C PRO A 163 9.25 -21.24 7.58
N ARG A 164 9.57 -22.30 6.83
CA ARG A 164 9.62 -22.30 5.36
C ARG A 164 8.33 -21.77 4.70
N ALA A 165 7.19 -21.87 5.38
CA ALA A 165 5.91 -21.31 4.95
C ALA A 165 5.86 -19.76 4.98
N MET A 166 6.75 -19.11 5.76
CA MET A 166 6.85 -17.64 5.90
C MET A 166 8.02 -17.04 5.13
N GLN A 167 8.93 -17.88 4.62
CA GLN A 167 10.00 -17.40 3.76
C GLN A 167 9.41 -17.06 2.38
N SER A 168 9.61 -15.84 1.93
CA SER A 168 9.41 -15.52 0.52
C SER A 168 10.29 -16.47 -0.28
N PRO A 169 9.82 -17.14 -1.34
CA PRO A 169 10.74 -17.81 -2.25
C PRO A 169 11.78 -16.78 -2.67
N ALA A 170 13.04 -17.20 -2.68
CA ALA A 170 14.18 -16.38 -3.11
C ALA A 170 13.77 -15.55 -4.32
N ALA A 171 14.17 -14.27 -4.34
CA ALA A 171 13.80 -13.32 -5.37
C ALA A 171 13.70 -14.03 -6.72
N THR A 172 12.49 -14.25 -7.18
CA THR A 172 12.24 -14.86 -8.49
C THR A 172 12.87 -13.91 -9.50
N PRO A 173 13.68 -14.37 -10.43
CA PRO A 173 14.25 -13.51 -11.46
C PRO A 173 13.10 -12.73 -12.10
N ALA A 174 13.34 -11.45 -12.36
CA ALA A 174 12.35 -10.52 -12.89
C ALA A 174 11.66 -11.14 -14.12
N GLY A 175 10.42 -11.62 -13.96
CA GLY A 175 9.67 -12.25 -15.06
C GLY A 175 8.59 -13.26 -14.63
N GLU A 176 8.71 -13.95 -13.51
CA GLU A 176 7.70 -14.94 -13.10
C GLU A 176 6.82 -14.39 -11.98
N SER A 177 5.67 -13.85 -12.35
CA SER A 177 4.63 -13.43 -11.42
C SER A 177 3.93 -14.66 -10.83
N ARG A 178 3.68 -14.69 -9.52
CA ARG A 178 2.79 -15.69 -8.92
C ARG A 178 1.45 -15.68 -9.66
N PRO A 179 0.84 -16.84 -10.00
CA PRO A 179 -0.37 -16.88 -10.85
C PRO A 179 -1.53 -16.02 -10.29
N ALA A 180 -1.75 -16.01 -8.98
CA ALA A 180 -2.77 -15.16 -8.36
C ALA A 180 -2.48 -13.66 -8.54
N ARG A 181 -1.22 -13.27 -8.51
CA ARG A 181 -0.78 -11.88 -8.73
C ARG A 181 -0.91 -11.46 -10.19
N ALA A 182 -0.54 -12.34 -11.12
CA ALA A 182 -0.71 -12.09 -12.55
C ALA A 182 -2.20 -11.91 -12.90
N ALA A 183 -3.07 -12.74 -12.33
CA ALA A 183 -4.52 -12.63 -12.48
C ALA A 183 -5.05 -11.29 -11.91
N LEU A 184 -4.58 -10.87 -10.73
CA LEU A 184 -4.96 -9.59 -10.14
C LEU A 184 -4.51 -8.40 -10.99
N VAL A 185 -3.27 -8.40 -11.48
CA VAL A 185 -2.75 -7.35 -12.38
C VAL A 185 -3.56 -7.30 -13.67
N GLN A 186 -3.88 -8.43 -14.27
CA GLN A 186 -4.71 -8.50 -15.48
C GLN A 186 -6.13 -7.98 -15.23
N HIS A 187 -6.75 -8.38 -14.11
CA HIS A 187 -8.08 -7.89 -13.74
C HIS A 187 -8.09 -6.37 -13.53
N LEU A 188 -7.10 -5.82 -12.83
CA LEU A 188 -6.98 -4.39 -12.60
C LEU A 188 -6.70 -3.62 -13.90
N ARG A 189 -5.90 -4.15 -14.81
CA ARG A 189 -5.70 -3.55 -16.15
C ARG A 189 -6.98 -3.54 -16.96
N ALA A 190 -7.71 -4.64 -17.01
CA ALA A 190 -8.99 -4.72 -17.68
C ALA A 190 -10.02 -3.71 -17.10
N LEU A 191 -10.01 -3.52 -15.77
CA LEU A 191 -10.85 -2.52 -15.12
C LEU A 191 -10.46 -1.09 -15.52
N ILE A 192 -9.17 -0.78 -15.64
CA ILE A 192 -8.68 0.52 -16.12
C ILE A 192 -9.15 0.78 -17.55
N ASP A 193 -9.02 -0.22 -18.42
CA ASP A 193 -9.38 -0.09 -19.83
C ASP A 193 -10.90 0.09 -19.99
N SER A 194 -11.71 -0.50 -19.11
CA SER A 194 -13.18 -0.33 -19.11
C SER A 194 -13.65 1.05 -18.62
N ILE A 195 -12.81 1.80 -17.91
CA ILE A 195 -13.15 3.12 -17.34
C ILE A 195 -12.57 4.27 -18.21
N ARG A 196 -11.69 3.98 -19.17
CA ARG A 196 -11.18 5.00 -20.09
C ARG A 196 -12.33 5.46 -21.02
N PRO A 197 -12.68 6.76 -21.01
CA PRO A 197 -13.57 7.28 -22.04
C PRO A 197 -12.88 7.18 -23.38
N ALA A 198 -13.66 6.86 -24.42
CA ALA A 198 -13.25 6.88 -25.81
C ALA A 198 -12.81 8.30 -26.24
#